data_986838f8ba2651cfd98734a40cb3d0c7
#
_entry.id   986838f8ba2651cfd98734a40cb3d0c7
#
_cell.length_a   1.000
_cell.length_b   1.000
_cell.length_c   1.000
_cell.angle_alpha   90.00
_cell.angle_beta   90.00
_cell.angle_gamma   90.00
#
_symmetry.space_group_name_H-M   'P 1'
#
loop_
_entity.id
_entity.type
_entity.pdbx_description
1 polymer ?
#
loop_
_entity_poly.entity_id
_entity_poly.type
_entity_poly.pdbx_seq_one_letter_code
_entity_poly.pdbx_strand_id
1 'polypeptide(L)'
;GYSSAASDVYKRQSLDYPHFADVAEQEGFPMIAAMYRNISIAEKGHEERYLAFVNNIENMTVFAKEGEVVWQCRNCGYIEIGKEAPEVCPACLHPQAYFEVKKENY
;
A
#
# COMPACT_ATOMS: atom_id res chain seq x y z
N GLY A 1 -2.51 -3.62 15.53
CA GLY A 1 -2.58 -4.24 14.24
C GLY A 1 -2.48 -3.29 13.06
N TYR A 2 -2.82 -3.79 11.91
CA TYR A 2 -2.76 -3.02 10.66
C TYR A 2 -3.67 -1.78 10.65
N SER A 3 -4.80 -1.81 11.35
CA SER A 3 -5.70 -0.64 11.47
C SER A 3 -5.06 0.51 12.25
N SER A 4 -4.15 0.21 13.18
CA SER A 4 -3.41 1.23 13.93
C SER A 4 -2.46 2.00 13.03
N ALA A 5 -1.77 1.32 12.12
CA ALA A 5 -0.88 1.97 11.14
C ALA A 5 -1.67 2.92 10.23
N ALA A 6 -2.84 2.50 9.75
CA ALA A 6 -3.70 3.35 8.92
C ALA A 6 -4.19 4.58 9.70
N SER A 7 -4.54 4.42 10.98
CA SER A 7 -4.98 5.51 11.85
C SER A 7 -3.87 6.54 12.07
N ASP A 8 -2.64 6.09 12.36
CA ASP A 8 -1.49 6.99 12.55
C ASP A 8 -1.18 7.77 11.28
N VAL A 9 -1.21 7.12 10.13
CA VAL A 9 -0.98 7.78 8.83
C VAL A 9 -2.07 8.81 8.54
N TYR A 10 -3.33 8.49 8.82
CA TYR A 10 -4.44 9.44 8.67
C TYR A 10 -4.24 10.68 9.52
N LYS A 11 -3.81 10.51 10.78
CA LYS A 11 -3.55 11.61 11.69
C LYS A 11 -2.44 12.53 11.15
N ARG A 12 -1.35 11.97 10.63
CA ARG A 12 -0.27 12.77 10.03
C ARG A 12 -0.75 13.52 8.81
N GLN A 13 -1.53 12.86 7.94
CA GLN A 13 -2.02 13.44 6.69
C GLN A 13 -3.01 14.56 6.92
N SER A 14 -3.96 14.40 7.84
CA SER A 14 -5.10 15.32 7.98
C SER A 14 -4.96 16.31 9.12
N LEU A 15 -4.11 16.05 10.12
CA LEU A 15 -3.97 16.91 11.31
C LEU A 15 -2.56 17.45 11.49
N ASP A 16 -1.57 16.58 11.65
CA ASP A 16 -0.22 16.99 12.07
C ASP A 16 0.51 17.83 11.03
N TYR A 17 0.69 17.31 9.82
CA TYR A 17 1.45 18.02 8.79
C TYR A 17 0.74 19.26 8.24
N PRO A 18 -0.58 19.28 8.05
CA PRO A 18 -1.28 20.53 7.72
C PRO A 18 -1.12 21.61 8.80
N HIS A 19 -1.17 21.24 10.09
CA HIS A 19 -0.94 22.16 11.18
C HIS A 19 0.48 22.71 11.16
N PHE A 20 1.49 21.85 10.99
CA PHE A 20 2.89 22.27 10.91
C PHE A 20 3.12 23.22 9.73
N ALA A 21 2.46 22.97 8.59
CA ALA A 21 2.52 23.86 7.45
C ALA A 21 1.97 25.25 7.78
N ASP A 22 0.82 25.31 8.44
CA ASP A 22 0.20 26.60 8.83
C ASP A 22 1.10 27.38 9.79
N VAL A 23 1.69 26.71 10.77
CA VAL A 23 2.63 27.33 11.72
C VAL A 23 3.87 27.85 10.99
N ALA A 24 4.44 27.07 10.10
CA ALA A 24 5.61 27.46 9.31
C ALA A 24 5.32 28.69 8.45
N GLU A 25 4.14 28.75 7.85
CA GLU A 25 3.72 29.89 7.05
C GLU A 25 3.56 31.15 7.89
N GLN A 26 2.92 31.06 9.06
CA GLN A 26 2.76 32.16 10.00
C GLN A 26 4.09 32.69 10.51
N GLU A 27 5.06 31.83 10.69
CA GLU A 27 6.41 32.19 11.15
C GLU A 27 7.34 32.68 10.04
N GLY A 28 6.87 32.74 8.81
CA GLY A 28 7.63 33.28 7.68
C GLY A 28 8.54 32.28 7.00
N PHE A 29 8.19 30.99 7.03
CA PHE A 29 8.93 29.92 6.36
C PHE A 29 8.09 29.26 5.25
N PRO A 30 7.83 29.96 4.13
CA PRO A 30 6.92 29.44 3.09
C PRO A 30 7.42 28.16 2.41
N MET A 31 8.74 27.98 2.26
CA MET A 31 9.29 26.75 1.66
C MET A 31 9.09 25.54 2.58
N ILE A 32 9.23 25.74 3.88
CA ILE A 32 8.99 24.68 4.87
C ILE A 32 7.50 24.33 4.91
N ALA A 33 6.63 25.34 4.84
CA ALA A 33 5.19 25.14 4.76
C ALA A 33 4.80 24.29 3.53
N ALA A 34 5.36 24.62 2.37
CA ALA A 34 5.14 23.85 1.14
C ALA A 34 5.62 22.40 1.28
N MET A 35 6.75 22.18 1.93
CA MET A 35 7.29 20.85 2.18
C MET A 35 6.33 20.04 3.06
N TYR A 36 5.81 20.60 4.14
CA TYR A 36 4.83 19.90 4.98
C TYR A 36 3.54 19.56 4.26
N ARG A 37 3.05 20.46 3.39
CA ARG A 37 1.87 20.18 2.56
C ARG A 37 2.11 19.03 1.60
N ASN A 38 3.30 18.96 1.00
CA ASN A 38 3.67 17.86 0.11
C ASN A 38 3.84 16.54 0.87
N ILE A 39 4.38 16.58 2.07
CA ILE A 39 4.45 15.39 2.95
C ILE A 39 3.05 14.89 3.28
N SER A 40 2.09 15.79 3.52
CA SER A 40 0.69 15.41 3.75
C SER A 40 0.11 14.65 2.56
N ILE A 41 0.45 15.04 1.34
CA ILE A 41 0.03 14.32 0.12
C ILE A 41 0.63 12.91 0.10
N ALA A 42 1.91 12.77 0.44
CA ALA A 42 2.56 11.46 0.53
C ALA A 42 1.90 10.58 1.59
N GLU A 43 1.57 11.13 2.75
CA GLU A 43 0.88 10.40 3.82
C GLU A 43 -0.51 9.92 3.37
N LYS A 44 -1.21 10.69 2.55
CA LYS A 44 -2.48 10.26 1.97
C LYS A 44 -2.31 9.01 1.09
N GLY A 45 -1.26 8.96 0.30
CA GLY A 45 -0.92 7.77 -0.49
C GLY A 45 -0.64 6.56 0.39
N HIS A 46 0.07 6.75 1.50
CA HIS A 46 0.34 5.70 2.47
C HIS A 46 -0.96 5.19 3.12
N GLU A 47 -1.86 6.09 3.50
CA GLU A 47 -3.17 5.74 4.04
C GLU A 47 -3.97 4.87 3.08
N GLU A 48 -4.07 5.28 1.82
CA GLU A 48 -4.78 4.53 0.79
C GLU A 48 -4.21 3.12 0.63
N ARG A 49 -2.90 2.99 0.68
CA ARG A 49 -2.22 1.69 0.58
C ARG A 49 -2.52 0.80 1.79
N TYR A 50 -2.45 1.33 3.01
CA TYR A 50 -2.80 0.56 4.21
C TYR A 50 -4.27 0.13 4.22
N LEU A 51 -5.17 1.03 3.82
CA LEU A 51 -6.60 0.70 3.73
C LEU A 51 -6.88 -0.36 2.68
N ALA A 52 -6.17 -0.35 1.57
CA ALA A 52 -6.27 -1.40 0.56
C ALA A 52 -5.83 -2.76 1.11
N PHE A 53 -4.76 -2.81 1.90
CA PHE A 53 -4.32 -4.04 2.56
C PHE A 53 -5.35 -4.55 3.57
N VAL A 54 -5.89 -3.66 4.40
CA VAL A 54 -6.96 -4.00 5.35
C VAL A 54 -8.16 -4.59 4.62
N ASN A 55 -8.60 -3.94 3.55
CA ASN A 55 -9.72 -4.40 2.74
C ASN A 55 -9.47 -5.80 2.15
N ASN A 56 -8.27 -6.04 1.63
CA ASN A 56 -7.91 -7.35 1.09
C ASN A 56 -7.93 -8.45 2.16
N ILE A 57 -7.43 -8.15 3.35
CA ILE A 57 -7.44 -9.11 4.46
C ILE A 57 -8.86 -9.43 4.90
N GLU A 58 -9.69 -8.40 5.10
CA GLU A 58 -11.07 -8.57 5.56
C GLU A 58 -11.96 -9.30 4.55
N ASN A 59 -11.74 -9.09 3.27
CA ASN A 59 -12.52 -9.71 2.20
C ASN A 59 -11.90 -10.98 1.63
N MET A 60 -10.77 -11.43 2.19
CA MET A 60 -10.02 -12.60 1.72
C MET A 60 -9.63 -12.49 0.23
N THR A 61 -9.21 -11.29 -0.18
CA THR A 61 -8.81 -10.98 -1.56
C THR A 61 -7.32 -10.72 -1.74
N VAL A 62 -6.50 -11.15 -0.77
CA VAL A 62 -5.04 -11.08 -0.92
C VAL A 62 -4.57 -12.01 -2.06
N PHE A 63 -5.07 -13.25 -2.08
CA PHE A 63 -4.68 -14.27 -3.06
C PHE A 63 -5.81 -14.68 -3.99
N ALA A 64 -6.92 -13.95 -3.99
CA ALA A 64 -8.07 -14.20 -4.84
C ALA A 64 -8.67 -12.88 -5.31
N LYS A 65 -8.95 -12.78 -6.61
CA LYS A 65 -9.52 -11.56 -7.21
C LYS A 65 -10.82 -11.91 -7.94
N GLU A 66 -11.65 -10.91 -8.22
CA GLU A 66 -12.92 -11.12 -8.94
C GLU A 66 -12.71 -11.57 -10.39
N GLY A 67 -11.68 -11.03 -11.04
CA GLY A 67 -11.33 -11.38 -12.40
C GLY A 67 -10.00 -12.10 -12.49
N GLU A 68 -9.66 -12.57 -13.68
CA GLU A 68 -8.35 -13.14 -13.93
C GLU A 68 -7.27 -12.09 -13.86
N VAL A 69 -6.20 -12.39 -13.12
CA VAL A 69 -5.01 -11.56 -13.01
C VAL A 69 -3.77 -12.42 -13.25
N VAL A 70 -2.66 -11.77 -13.48
CA VAL A 70 -1.37 -12.46 -13.62
C VAL A 70 -0.72 -12.54 -12.25
N TRP A 71 -0.56 -13.75 -11.75
CA TRP A 71 0.13 -14.02 -10.48
C TRP A 71 1.60 -14.35 -10.73
N GLN A 72 2.47 -13.88 -9.87
CA GLN A 72 3.90 -14.15 -9.95
C GLN A 72 4.44 -14.61 -8.60
N CYS A 73 5.20 -15.70 -8.61
CA CYS A 73 5.92 -16.16 -7.44
C CYS A 73 7.12 -15.25 -7.17
N ARG A 74 7.18 -14.67 -5.99
CA ARG A 74 8.28 -13.78 -5.60
C ARG A 74 9.60 -14.51 -5.36
N ASN A 75 9.57 -15.83 -5.24
CA ASN A 75 10.79 -16.62 -5.08
C ASN A 75 11.43 -16.95 -6.42
N CYS A 76 10.69 -17.57 -7.34
CA CYS A 76 11.28 -18.10 -8.57
C CYS A 76 10.83 -17.37 -9.85
N GLY A 77 9.83 -16.51 -9.77
CA GLY A 77 9.31 -15.79 -10.93
C GLY A 77 8.27 -16.54 -11.77
N TYR A 78 7.84 -17.72 -11.33
CA TYR A 78 6.77 -18.46 -12.03
C TYR A 78 5.52 -17.59 -12.18
N ILE A 79 4.89 -17.66 -13.33
CA ILE A 79 3.72 -16.86 -13.68
C ILE A 79 2.52 -17.76 -13.96
N GLU A 80 1.37 -17.41 -13.40
CA GLU A 80 0.12 -18.11 -13.65
C GLU A 80 -1.02 -17.08 -13.76
N ILE A 81 -1.90 -17.30 -14.74
CA ILE A 81 -3.07 -16.43 -14.95
C ILE A 81 -4.28 -17.13 -14.32
N GLY A 82 -5.03 -16.39 -13.51
CA GLY A 82 -6.23 -16.93 -12.88
C GLY A 82 -6.81 -15.99 -11.86
N LYS A 83 -7.93 -16.38 -11.26
CA LYS A 83 -8.59 -15.60 -10.22
C LYS A 83 -7.95 -15.78 -8.86
N GLU A 84 -7.28 -16.90 -8.64
CA GLU A 84 -6.61 -17.25 -7.40
C GLU A 84 -5.15 -17.59 -7.65
N ALA A 85 -4.29 -17.20 -6.70
CA ALA A 85 -2.91 -17.65 -6.70
C ALA A 85 -2.85 -19.13 -6.35
N PRO A 86 -1.90 -19.91 -6.93
CA PRO A 86 -1.71 -21.31 -6.56
C PRO A 86 -1.44 -21.47 -5.07
N GLU A 87 -1.96 -22.54 -4.45
CA GLU A 87 -1.66 -22.84 -3.05
C GLU A 87 -0.20 -23.19 -2.84
N VAL A 88 0.42 -23.79 -3.86
CA VAL A 88 1.85 -24.13 -3.88
C VAL A 88 2.37 -23.78 -5.27
N CYS A 89 3.52 -23.11 -5.32
CA CYS A 89 4.16 -22.81 -6.60
C CYS A 89 4.55 -24.12 -7.31
N PRO A 90 4.05 -24.37 -8.55
CA PRO A 90 4.39 -25.62 -9.25
C PRO A 90 5.85 -25.71 -9.69
N ALA A 91 6.58 -24.60 -9.69
CA ALA A 91 7.99 -24.57 -10.10
C ALA A 91 8.95 -24.73 -8.92
N CYS A 92 8.74 -24.02 -7.81
CA CYS A 92 9.70 -24.00 -6.69
C CYS A 92 9.13 -24.56 -5.37
N LEU A 93 7.85 -24.94 -5.34
CA LEU A 93 7.17 -25.56 -4.20
C LEU A 93 7.01 -24.65 -2.97
N HIS A 94 7.24 -23.36 -3.10
CA HIS A 94 6.95 -22.40 -2.04
C HIS A 94 5.44 -22.19 -1.88
N PRO A 95 4.96 -21.85 -0.67
CA PRO A 95 3.53 -21.69 -0.42
C PRO A 95 2.93 -20.45 -1.09
N GLN A 96 1.61 -20.39 -1.14
CA GLN A 96 0.83 -19.29 -1.72
C GLN A 96 1.26 -17.91 -1.26
N ALA A 97 1.76 -17.78 -0.02
CA ALA A 97 2.22 -16.52 0.52
C ALA A 97 3.34 -15.86 -0.29
N TYR A 98 4.02 -16.61 -1.16
CA TYR A 98 5.05 -16.08 -2.05
C TYR A 98 4.49 -15.43 -3.31
N PHE A 99 3.19 -15.60 -3.59
CA PHE A 99 2.59 -15.02 -4.79
C PHE A 99 2.14 -13.58 -4.56
N GLU A 100 2.23 -12.80 -5.63
CA GLU A 100 1.65 -11.46 -5.71
C GLU A 100 1.09 -11.25 -7.12
N VAL A 101 0.21 -10.28 -7.27
CA VAL A 101 -0.18 -9.82 -8.61
C VAL A 101 1.08 -9.25 -9.27
N LYS A 102 1.38 -9.70 -10.48
CA LYS A 102 2.61 -9.32 -11.17
C LYS A 102 2.72 -7.82 -11.30
N LYS A 103 3.85 -7.28 -10.90
CA LYS A 103 4.20 -5.87 -11.09
C LYS A 103 4.86 -5.68 -12.45
N GLU A 104 4.49 -4.60 -13.12
CA GLU A 104 5.10 -4.20 -14.38
C GLU A 104 5.45 -2.72 -14.32
N ASN A 105 6.47 -2.43 -13.52
CA ASN A 105 6.93 -1.06 -13.29
C ASN A 105 8.20 -0.71 -14.10
N TYR A 106 8.40 -1.41 -15.19
CA TYR A 106 9.52 -1.22 -16.10
C TYR A 106 9.08 -0.81 -17.49
#